data_19065c67689535a9157e08676896c6be
#
_entry.id   19065c67689535a9157e08676896c6be
#
_cell.length_a   1.000
_cell.length_b   1.000
_cell.length_c   1.000
_cell.angle_alpha   90.00
_cell.angle_beta   90.00
_cell.angle_gamma   90.00
#
_symmetry.space_group_name_H-M   'P 1'
#
loop_
_entity.id
_entity.type
_entity.pdbx_description
1 polymer ?
#
loop_
_entity_poly.entity_id
_entity_poly.type
_entity_poly.pdbx_seq_one_letter_code
_entity_poly.pdbx_strand_id
1 'polypeptide(L)'
;GTSPIVRALVGFDGGMDMVRDLDDITFTEWFTQLKGPLEGSARGSIYRMWNPIAYALGFIDCDHISARCMLTIFMLFAIRTEASILRMLDGSPQTFLHDPIVKYLEDRGVKINLRTGIRDIVYETDASGKPCKVTGLQVQSELKEFDSVVAAVDLPGIKKILPEPFRAYPEFDNIYELDAVPIATVQLRFDGWV
;
A
#
# COMPACT_ATOMS: atom_id res chain seq x y z
N GLY A 1 -7.28 20.42 -20.27
CA GLY A 1 -7.05 19.72 -19.02
C GLY A 1 -6.13 18.51 -19.00
N THR A 2 -5.68 17.93 -20.15
CA THR A 2 -4.79 16.73 -20.15
C THR A 2 -3.31 17.06 -20.40
N SER A 3 -2.99 18.27 -20.84
CA SER A 3 -1.63 18.69 -21.22
C SER A 3 -0.59 18.51 -20.09
N PRO A 4 -0.86 18.81 -18.82
CA PRO A 4 0.09 18.58 -17.73
C PRO A 4 0.45 17.11 -17.56
N ILE A 5 -0.53 16.23 -17.67
CA ILE A 5 -0.34 14.77 -17.49
C ILE A 5 0.48 14.20 -18.64
N VAL A 6 0.18 14.56 -19.88
CA VAL A 6 0.96 14.10 -21.04
C VAL A 6 2.42 14.55 -20.89
N ARG A 7 2.67 15.79 -20.47
CA ARG A 7 4.01 16.30 -20.25
C ARG A 7 4.74 15.59 -19.11
N ALA A 8 4.03 15.27 -18.04
CA ALA A 8 4.57 14.51 -16.93
C ALA A 8 4.87 13.06 -17.30
N LEU A 9 3.97 12.41 -18.04
CA LEU A 9 4.17 11.01 -18.48
C LEU A 9 5.36 10.89 -19.44
N VAL A 10 5.62 11.89 -20.26
CA VAL A 10 6.80 11.91 -21.16
C VAL A 10 8.10 12.15 -20.36
N GLY A 11 8.04 12.89 -19.26
CA GLY A 11 9.19 13.16 -18.40
C GLY A 11 9.35 12.22 -17.22
N PHE A 12 8.32 11.42 -16.92
CA PHE A 12 8.30 10.50 -15.78
C PHE A 12 8.81 9.13 -16.21
N ASP A 13 10.08 8.87 -15.94
CA ASP A 13 10.72 7.58 -16.25
C ASP A 13 10.52 6.51 -15.17
N GLY A 14 9.88 6.86 -14.05
CA GLY A 14 9.70 5.99 -12.89
C GLY A 14 10.99 5.79 -12.10
N GLY A 15 12.03 6.57 -12.37
CA GLY A 15 13.28 6.55 -11.62
C GLY A 15 13.06 6.94 -10.15
N MET A 16 13.74 6.24 -9.24
CA MET A 16 13.52 6.40 -7.79
C MET A 16 13.83 7.82 -7.29
N ASP A 17 14.71 8.56 -7.95
CA ASP A 17 15.08 9.91 -7.51
C ASP A 17 13.99 10.95 -7.84
N MET A 18 13.41 10.91 -9.05
CA MET A 18 12.26 11.76 -9.40
C MET A 18 10.99 11.40 -8.63
N VAL A 19 10.88 10.14 -8.24
CA VAL A 19 9.74 9.59 -7.51
C VAL A 19 9.66 10.16 -6.10
N ARG A 20 10.78 10.37 -5.42
CA ARG A 20 10.80 10.88 -4.03
C ARG A 20 10.38 12.33 -3.93
N ASP A 21 10.83 13.18 -4.82
CA ASP A 21 10.49 14.61 -4.83
C ASP A 21 8.98 14.86 -5.05
N LEU A 22 8.30 13.91 -5.72
CA LEU A 22 6.86 13.99 -5.98
C LEU A 22 6.00 13.33 -4.89
N ASP A 23 6.61 12.71 -3.89
CA ASP A 23 5.89 12.12 -2.75
C ASP A 23 5.53 13.17 -1.69
N ASP A 24 6.29 14.25 -1.61
CA ASP A 24 6.11 15.34 -0.65
C ASP A 24 5.02 16.36 -1.05
N ILE A 25 4.47 16.24 -2.26
CA ILE A 25 3.40 17.10 -2.76
C ILE A 25 2.16 16.30 -3.17
N THR A 26 0.99 16.87 -2.96
CA THR A 26 -0.26 16.26 -3.39
C THR A 26 -0.44 16.32 -4.91
N PHE A 27 -1.26 15.44 -5.46
CA PHE A 27 -1.59 15.52 -6.89
C PHE A 27 -2.26 16.83 -7.28
N THR A 28 -3.11 17.38 -6.44
CA THR A 28 -3.74 18.68 -6.66
C THR A 28 -2.71 19.81 -6.70
N GLU A 29 -1.77 19.85 -5.77
CA GLU A 29 -0.69 20.83 -5.77
C GLU A 29 0.16 20.74 -7.03
N TRP A 30 0.61 19.52 -7.36
CA TRP A 30 1.37 19.28 -8.57
C TRP A 30 0.63 19.71 -9.85
N PHE A 31 -0.64 19.35 -9.96
CA PHE A 31 -1.47 19.64 -11.13
C PHE A 31 -1.76 21.15 -11.29
N THR A 32 -1.87 21.87 -10.19
CA THR A 32 -2.18 23.32 -10.17
C THR A 32 -0.95 24.21 -10.20
N GLN A 33 0.24 23.71 -9.88
CA GLN A 33 1.51 24.47 -9.97
C GLN A 33 1.85 24.87 -11.41
N LEU A 34 1.27 24.25 -12.40
CA LEU A 34 1.42 24.62 -13.80
C LEU A 34 0.60 25.89 -14.08
N LYS A 35 1.16 27.04 -13.69
CA LYS A 35 0.58 28.38 -13.90
C LYS A 35 0.29 28.60 -15.38
N GLY A 36 -0.96 28.94 -15.71
CA GLY A 36 -1.39 29.31 -17.05
C GLY A 36 -2.87 29.69 -17.10
N PRO A 37 -3.40 30.13 -18.25
CA PRO A 37 -4.79 30.58 -18.41
C PRO A 37 -5.85 29.50 -18.15
N LEU A 38 -5.45 28.31 -17.68
CA LEU A 38 -6.29 27.15 -17.42
C LEU A 38 -6.55 26.90 -15.91
N GLU A 39 -6.12 27.81 -15.03
CA GLU A 39 -6.19 27.63 -13.57
C GLU A 39 -7.62 27.31 -13.06
N GLY A 40 -8.64 27.95 -13.59
CA GLY A 40 -10.04 27.65 -13.25
C GLY A 40 -10.55 26.32 -13.80
N SER A 41 -10.06 25.85 -14.95
CA SER A 41 -10.45 24.59 -15.56
C SER A 41 -9.77 23.38 -14.92
N ALA A 42 -8.58 23.58 -14.32
CA ALA A 42 -7.83 22.53 -13.64
C ALA A 42 -8.61 21.96 -12.45
N ARG A 43 -9.21 22.80 -11.61
CA ARG A 43 -10.02 22.34 -10.46
C ARG A 43 -11.24 21.52 -10.88
N GLY A 44 -11.95 21.94 -11.94
CA GLY A 44 -13.07 21.19 -12.47
C GLY A 44 -12.68 19.81 -12.98
N SER A 45 -11.50 19.69 -13.59
CA SER A 45 -10.94 18.40 -14.03
C SER A 45 -10.58 17.51 -12.85
N ILE A 46 -10.00 18.05 -11.78
CA ILE A 46 -9.67 17.30 -10.56
C ILE A 46 -10.93 16.67 -9.99
N TYR A 47 -11.96 17.46 -9.72
CA TYR A 47 -13.19 16.95 -9.09
C TYR A 47 -13.97 15.96 -9.94
N ARG A 48 -14.06 16.18 -11.25
CA ARG A 48 -14.96 15.41 -12.12
C ARG A 48 -14.28 14.21 -12.78
N MET A 49 -12.97 14.26 -12.98
CA MET A 49 -12.24 13.24 -13.72
C MET A 49 -11.21 12.52 -12.84
N TRP A 50 -10.39 13.26 -12.11
CA TRP A 50 -9.25 12.67 -11.40
C TRP A 50 -9.58 12.12 -10.03
N ASN A 51 -10.48 12.77 -9.27
CA ASN A 51 -10.92 12.25 -7.98
C ASN A 51 -11.58 10.87 -8.09
N PRO A 52 -12.47 10.59 -9.03
CA PRO A 52 -12.99 9.23 -9.21
C PRO A 52 -11.91 8.17 -9.44
N ILE A 53 -10.86 8.52 -10.19
CA ILE A 53 -9.72 7.62 -10.42
C ILE A 53 -8.88 7.45 -9.16
N ALA A 54 -8.59 8.55 -8.46
CA ALA A 54 -7.86 8.54 -7.20
C ALA A 54 -8.57 7.69 -6.13
N TYR A 55 -9.88 7.86 -5.96
CA TYR A 55 -10.68 7.04 -5.06
C TYR A 55 -10.72 5.57 -5.46
N ALA A 56 -10.85 5.27 -6.75
CA ALA A 56 -10.95 3.89 -7.22
C ALA A 56 -9.64 3.10 -7.11
N LEU A 57 -8.50 3.74 -7.27
CA LEU A 57 -7.19 3.09 -7.38
C LEU A 57 -6.22 3.44 -6.24
N GLY A 58 -6.37 4.63 -5.65
CA GLY A 58 -5.55 5.11 -4.55
C GLY A 58 -6.29 5.17 -3.21
N PHE A 59 -7.61 4.97 -3.22
CA PHE A 59 -8.50 4.97 -2.03
C PHE A 59 -8.55 6.31 -1.26
N ILE A 60 -8.07 7.40 -1.89
CA ILE A 60 -8.02 8.72 -1.31
C ILE A 60 -8.20 9.77 -2.43
N ASP A 61 -8.59 11.00 -2.11
CA ASP A 61 -8.78 12.06 -3.09
C ASP A 61 -7.47 12.71 -3.56
N CYS A 62 -7.56 13.55 -4.59
CA CYS A 62 -6.41 14.22 -5.18
C CYS A 62 -5.76 15.27 -4.27
N ASP A 63 -6.46 15.75 -3.25
CA ASP A 63 -5.95 16.72 -2.29
C ASP A 63 -5.06 16.05 -1.22
N HIS A 64 -5.10 14.72 -1.12
CA HIS A 64 -4.36 13.95 -0.13
C HIS A 64 -3.43 12.88 -0.74
N ILE A 65 -3.72 12.37 -1.94
CA ILE A 65 -2.83 11.42 -2.61
C ILE A 65 -1.56 12.11 -3.11
N SER A 66 -0.39 11.49 -2.91
CA SER A 66 0.85 12.05 -3.45
C SER A 66 0.84 12.09 -4.98
N ALA A 67 1.50 13.10 -5.54
CA ALA A 67 1.65 13.21 -6.99
C ALA A 67 2.35 11.99 -7.58
N ARG A 68 3.33 11.43 -6.87
CA ARG A 68 4.01 10.19 -7.24
C ARG A 68 3.05 9.03 -7.42
N CYS A 69 2.19 8.77 -6.43
CA CYS A 69 1.25 7.65 -6.49
C CYS A 69 0.30 7.80 -7.68
N MET A 70 -0.25 8.99 -7.88
CA MET A 70 -1.16 9.26 -8.98
C MET A 70 -0.49 9.14 -10.35
N LEU A 71 0.73 9.65 -10.51
CA LEU A 71 1.49 9.54 -11.74
C LEU A 71 1.92 8.09 -12.03
N THR A 72 2.21 7.30 -11.00
CA THR A 72 2.47 5.87 -11.15
C THR A 72 1.24 5.12 -11.68
N ILE A 73 0.06 5.44 -11.17
CA ILE A 73 -1.20 4.89 -11.70
C ILE A 73 -1.34 5.21 -13.19
N PHE A 74 -1.12 6.47 -13.58
CA PHE A 74 -1.18 6.86 -14.98
C PHE A 74 -0.15 6.17 -15.85
N MET A 75 1.09 6.08 -15.40
CA MET A 75 2.15 5.40 -16.13
C MET A 75 1.77 3.95 -16.40
N LEU A 76 1.26 3.25 -15.40
CA LEU A 76 0.86 1.85 -15.54
C LEU A 76 -0.32 1.70 -16.50
N PHE A 77 -1.37 2.51 -16.37
CA PHE A 77 -2.58 2.36 -17.18
C PHE A 77 -2.49 2.98 -18.57
N ALA A 78 -1.71 4.06 -18.76
CA ALA A 78 -1.65 4.77 -20.02
C ALA A 78 -0.48 4.34 -20.91
N ILE A 79 0.65 3.94 -20.31
CA ILE A 79 1.88 3.63 -21.06
C ILE A 79 2.10 2.12 -21.19
N ARG A 80 1.78 1.35 -20.15
CA ARG A 80 1.96 -0.10 -20.14
C ARG A 80 0.64 -0.81 -20.44
N THR A 81 0.44 -1.17 -21.69
CA THR A 81 -0.80 -1.81 -22.20
C THR A 81 -1.12 -3.09 -21.43
N GLU A 82 -0.11 -3.85 -21.02
CA GLU A 82 -0.29 -5.10 -20.25
C GLU A 82 -0.88 -4.85 -18.86
N ALA A 83 -0.55 -3.71 -18.25
CA ALA A 83 -1.07 -3.35 -16.93
C ALA A 83 -2.50 -2.81 -16.97
N SER A 84 -2.99 -2.38 -18.12
CA SER A 84 -4.37 -1.91 -18.30
C SER A 84 -5.38 -3.03 -18.57
N ILE A 85 -4.90 -4.26 -18.78
CA ILE A 85 -5.77 -5.42 -19.00
C ILE A 85 -6.17 -5.99 -17.64
N LEU A 86 -7.46 -5.88 -17.31
CA LEU A 86 -8.02 -6.52 -16.13
C LEU A 86 -8.05 -8.04 -16.32
N ARG A 87 -7.50 -8.75 -15.35
CA ARG A 87 -7.59 -10.21 -15.26
C ARG A 87 -8.39 -10.57 -14.03
N MET A 88 -9.38 -11.40 -14.20
CA MET A 88 -10.23 -11.89 -13.13
C MET A 88 -9.97 -13.38 -12.92
N LEU A 89 -10.08 -13.83 -11.67
CA LEU A 89 -10.06 -15.26 -11.37
C LEU A 89 -11.35 -15.92 -11.90
N ASP A 90 -11.23 -17.14 -12.36
CA ASP A 90 -12.36 -17.94 -12.89
C ASP A 90 -13.26 -18.49 -11.76
N GLY A 91 -13.28 -17.88 -10.63
CA GLY A 91 -14.12 -18.23 -9.50
C GLY A 91 -13.59 -17.69 -8.18
N SER A 92 -13.90 -18.38 -7.09
CA SER A 92 -13.53 -17.96 -5.74
C SER A 92 -12.01 -17.76 -5.58
N PRO A 93 -11.55 -16.65 -5.02
CA PRO A 93 -10.14 -16.45 -4.65
C PRO A 93 -9.61 -17.57 -3.73
N GLN A 94 -10.47 -18.16 -2.89
CA GLN A 94 -10.07 -19.28 -2.05
C GLN A 94 -9.55 -20.44 -2.90
N THR A 95 -10.32 -20.86 -3.90
CA THR A 95 -10.03 -22.05 -4.72
C THR A 95 -8.92 -21.77 -5.75
N PHE A 96 -8.92 -20.59 -6.39
CA PHE A 96 -8.05 -20.33 -7.52
C PHE A 96 -6.75 -19.59 -7.16
N LEU A 97 -6.65 -19.05 -5.95
CA LEU A 97 -5.47 -18.33 -5.49
C LEU A 97 -4.93 -18.88 -4.16
N HIS A 98 -5.77 -18.94 -3.11
CA HIS A 98 -5.26 -19.25 -1.77
C HIS A 98 -4.92 -20.75 -1.62
N ASP A 99 -5.83 -21.64 -1.97
CA ASP A 99 -5.60 -23.10 -1.80
C ASP A 99 -4.37 -23.61 -2.57
N PRO A 100 -4.12 -23.22 -3.83
CA PRO A 100 -2.90 -23.60 -4.54
C PRO A 100 -1.61 -23.09 -3.86
N ILE A 101 -1.63 -21.87 -3.32
CA ILE A 101 -0.47 -21.28 -2.61
C ILE A 101 -0.25 -22.02 -1.30
N VAL A 102 -1.30 -22.25 -0.51
CA VAL A 102 -1.24 -22.99 0.76
C VAL A 102 -0.66 -24.38 0.52
N LYS A 103 -1.21 -25.11 -0.45
CA LYS A 103 -0.71 -26.44 -0.81
C LYS A 103 0.77 -26.41 -1.21
N TYR A 104 1.17 -25.45 -2.04
CA TYR A 104 2.57 -25.31 -2.46
C TYR A 104 3.52 -25.10 -1.27
N LEU A 105 3.10 -24.32 -0.27
CA LEU A 105 3.88 -24.06 0.94
C LEU A 105 3.93 -25.28 1.85
N GLU A 106 2.81 -25.95 2.08
CA GLU A 106 2.73 -27.14 2.93
C GLU A 106 3.55 -28.30 2.36
N ASP A 107 3.51 -28.51 1.04
CA ASP A 107 4.34 -29.52 0.35
C ASP A 107 5.87 -29.28 0.55
N ARG A 108 6.26 -28.07 1.00
CA ARG A 108 7.64 -27.68 1.34
C ARG A 108 7.93 -27.60 2.83
N GLY A 109 7.02 -28.11 3.64
CA GLY A 109 7.17 -28.18 5.09
C GLY A 109 6.83 -26.90 5.84
N VAL A 110 6.23 -25.91 5.18
CA VAL A 110 5.75 -24.69 5.86
C VAL A 110 4.55 -25.05 6.73
N LYS A 111 4.56 -24.62 7.98
CA LYS A 111 3.45 -24.78 8.91
C LYS A 111 2.59 -23.53 8.93
N ILE A 112 1.33 -23.64 8.56
CA ILE A 112 0.36 -22.55 8.56
C ILE A 112 -0.53 -22.69 9.79
N ASN A 113 -0.49 -21.71 10.69
CA ASN A 113 -1.25 -21.70 11.93
C ASN A 113 -2.33 -20.61 11.84
N LEU A 114 -3.54 -20.98 11.45
CA LEU A 114 -4.68 -20.06 11.41
C LEU A 114 -5.21 -19.77 12.82
N ARG A 115 -5.87 -18.62 12.99
CA ARG A 115 -6.47 -18.17 14.26
C ARG A 115 -5.48 -18.13 15.43
N THR A 116 -4.21 -17.90 15.10
CA THR A 116 -3.11 -17.90 16.06
C THR A 116 -2.57 -16.48 16.16
N GLY A 117 -3.09 -15.72 17.10
CA GLY A 117 -2.71 -14.32 17.29
C GLY A 117 -1.35 -14.19 17.95
N ILE A 118 -0.51 -13.32 17.40
CA ILE A 118 0.75 -12.88 17.99
C ILE A 118 0.45 -11.71 18.92
N ARG A 119 0.99 -11.75 20.14
CA ARG A 119 0.79 -10.71 21.15
C ARG A 119 1.95 -9.74 21.21
N ASP A 120 3.19 -10.27 21.04
CA ASP A 120 4.38 -9.47 21.21
C ASP A 120 5.56 -10.05 20.42
N ILE A 121 6.54 -9.20 20.12
CA ILE A 121 7.81 -9.55 19.51
C ILE A 121 8.86 -9.56 20.64
N VAL A 122 9.52 -10.70 20.82
CA VAL A 122 10.55 -10.88 21.85
C VAL A 122 11.92 -10.61 21.25
N TYR A 123 12.72 -9.80 21.94
CA TYR A 123 14.02 -9.35 21.45
C TYR A 123 15.02 -9.14 22.58
N GLU A 124 16.29 -9.12 22.22
CA GLU A 124 17.43 -8.73 23.07
C GLU A 124 17.79 -7.27 22.82
N THR A 125 18.36 -6.64 23.83
CA THR A 125 18.91 -5.28 23.74
C THR A 125 20.41 -5.29 23.88
N ASP A 126 21.07 -4.32 23.26
CA ASP A 126 22.48 -4.05 23.45
C ASP A 126 22.76 -3.37 24.83
N ALA A 127 24.03 -3.07 25.10
CA ALA A 127 24.44 -2.41 26.33
C ALA A 127 23.86 -1.01 26.54
N SER A 128 23.34 -0.38 25.48
CA SER A 128 22.68 0.94 25.53
C SER A 128 21.17 0.82 25.74
N GLY A 129 20.61 -0.42 25.77
CA GLY A 129 19.18 -0.69 25.88
C GLY A 129 18.44 -0.65 24.52
N LYS A 130 19.17 -0.53 23.41
CA LYS A 130 18.57 -0.51 22.07
C LYS A 130 18.31 -1.94 21.59
N PRO A 131 17.15 -2.25 20.98
CA PRO A 131 16.89 -3.56 20.40
C PRO A 131 17.97 -3.95 19.38
N CYS A 132 18.54 -5.13 19.50
CA CYS A 132 19.61 -5.58 18.62
C CYS A 132 19.33 -6.91 17.91
N LYS A 133 18.44 -7.74 18.49
CA LYS A 133 18.10 -9.04 17.90
C LYS A 133 16.70 -9.48 18.30
N VAL A 134 15.88 -9.82 17.32
CA VAL A 134 14.62 -10.53 17.58
C VAL A 134 14.94 -11.99 17.86
N THR A 135 14.37 -12.54 18.91
CA THR A 135 14.60 -13.92 19.37
C THR A 135 13.35 -14.80 19.27
N GLY A 136 12.17 -14.20 19.19
CA GLY A 136 10.95 -14.98 19.12
C GLY A 136 9.68 -14.14 19.10
N LEU A 137 8.58 -14.83 19.25
CA LEU A 137 7.22 -14.25 19.29
C LEU A 137 6.47 -14.79 20.50
N GLN A 138 5.71 -13.93 21.16
CA GLN A 138 4.71 -14.33 22.14
C GLN A 138 3.43 -14.70 21.39
N VAL A 139 3.17 -15.99 21.25
CA VAL A 139 2.01 -16.54 20.56
C VAL A 139 1.01 -17.01 21.62
N GLN A 140 -0.10 -16.29 21.75
CA GLN A 140 -1.06 -16.52 22.85
C GLN A 140 -0.35 -16.44 24.23
N SER A 141 -0.19 -17.58 24.92
CA SER A 141 0.50 -17.70 26.21
C SER A 141 1.89 -18.35 26.11
N GLU A 142 2.33 -18.72 24.91
CA GLU A 142 3.57 -19.43 24.68
C GLU A 142 4.61 -18.54 24.02
N LEU A 143 5.86 -18.62 24.49
CA LEU A 143 7.01 -18.08 23.79
C LEU A 143 7.47 -19.08 22.73
N LYS A 144 7.58 -18.64 21.48
CA LYS A 144 8.16 -19.42 20.39
C LYS A 144 9.41 -18.72 19.86
N GLU A 145 10.51 -19.44 19.87
CA GLU A 145 11.80 -18.95 19.37
C GLU A 145 11.87 -19.10 17.86
N PHE A 146 12.47 -18.10 17.20
CA PHE A 146 12.69 -18.07 15.75
C PHE A 146 14.02 -17.38 15.45
N ASP A 147 14.70 -17.84 14.41
CA ASP A 147 15.95 -17.22 13.92
C ASP A 147 15.68 -15.86 13.26
N SER A 148 14.52 -15.71 12.65
CA SER A 148 14.10 -14.49 11.98
C SER A 148 12.59 -14.37 11.97
N VAL A 149 12.08 -13.14 11.97
CA VAL A 149 10.65 -12.83 11.93
C VAL A 149 10.36 -11.84 10.79
N VAL A 150 9.36 -12.13 9.98
CA VAL A 150 8.83 -11.22 8.97
C VAL A 150 7.40 -10.83 9.37
N ALA A 151 7.20 -9.56 9.69
CA ALA A 151 5.89 -9.01 10.03
C ALA A 151 5.17 -8.54 8.77
N ALA A 152 4.40 -9.42 8.14
CA ALA A 152 3.57 -9.14 6.96
C ALA A 152 2.12 -8.89 7.38
N VAL A 153 1.90 -7.84 8.16
CA VAL A 153 0.59 -7.43 8.70
C VAL A 153 0.22 -6.05 8.15
N ASP A 154 -1.05 -5.68 8.27
CA ASP A 154 -1.51 -4.35 7.89
C ASP A 154 -0.94 -3.24 8.80
N LEU A 155 -1.09 -1.99 8.38
CA LEU A 155 -0.55 -0.84 9.11
C LEU A 155 -1.07 -0.72 10.55
N PRO A 156 -2.40 -0.84 10.83
CA PRO A 156 -2.88 -0.86 12.20
C PRO A 156 -2.34 -2.04 13.02
N GLY A 157 -2.14 -3.18 12.38
CA GLY A 157 -1.59 -4.39 13.01
C GLY A 157 -0.14 -4.20 13.42
N ILE A 158 0.73 -3.70 12.53
CA ILE A 158 2.15 -3.49 12.87
C ILE A 158 2.32 -2.43 13.94
N LYS A 159 1.57 -1.32 13.90
CA LYS A 159 1.60 -0.28 14.95
C LYS A 159 1.21 -0.83 16.32
N LYS A 160 0.41 -1.90 16.36
CA LYS A 160 -0.03 -2.51 17.61
C LYS A 160 0.96 -3.51 18.21
N ILE A 161 1.68 -4.25 17.36
CA ILE A 161 2.57 -5.34 17.81
C ILE A 161 4.04 -4.95 17.85
N LEU A 162 4.44 -3.85 17.21
CA LEU A 162 5.82 -3.39 17.21
C LEU A 162 6.16 -2.80 18.58
N PRO A 163 7.18 -3.34 19.30
CA PRO A 163 7.57 -2.82 20.59
C PRO A 163 8.12 -1.39 20.49
N GLU A 164 7.73 -0.53 21.43
CA GLU A 164 8.13 0.89 21.48
C GLU A 164 9.64 1.13 21.28
N PRO A 165 10.57 0.36 21.87
CA PRO A 165 12.00 0.57 21.69
C PRO A 165 12.50 0.42 20.25
N PHE A 166 11.75 -0.23 19.35
CA PHE A 166 12.12 -0.33 17.94
C PHE A 166 12.05 1.02 17.21
N ARG A 167 11.31 1.98 17.74
CA ARG A 167 11.25 3.35 17.21
C ARG A 167 12.57 4.11 17.30
N ALA A 168 13.56 3.56 18.02
CA ALA A 168 14.94 4.04 17.97
C ALA A 168 15.60 3.86 16.57
N TYR A 169 14.98 3.11 15.68
CA TYR A 169 15.40 2.95 14.28
C TYR A 169 14.45 3.71 13.36
N PRO A 170 14.96 4.61 12.50
CA PRO A 170 14.13 5.41 11.61
C PRO A 170 13.19 4.59 10.73
N GLU A 171 13.64 3.41 10.28
CA GLU A 171 12.86 2.51 9.44
C GLU A 171 11.58 2.03 10.13
N PHE A 172 11.62 1.83 11.44
CA PHE A 172 10.45 1.46 12.23
C PHE A 172 9.65 2.67 12.71
N ASP A 173 10.31 3.78 13.01
CA ASP A 173 9.63 5.01 13.43
C ASP A 173 8.78 5.59 12.30
N ASN A 174 9.28 5.58 11.05
CA ASN A 174 8.55 6.02 9.87
C ASN A 174 7.22 5.25 9.62
N ILE A 175 7.05 4.05 10.18
CA ILE A 175 5.77 3.33 10.12
C ILE A 175 4.65 4.14 10.79
N TYR A 176 4.97 4.92 11.81
CA TYR A 176 3.99 5.71 12.56
C TYR A 176 3.56 6.98 11.82
N GLU A 177 4.34 7.44 10.85
CA GLU A 177 3.97 8.54 9.95
C GLU A 177 2.92 8.14 8.90
N LEU A 178 2.73 6.83 8.67
CA LEU A 178 1.74 6.34 7.73
C LEU A 178 0.33 6.31 8.35
N ASP A 179 -0.67 6.65 7.55
CA ASP A 179 -2.07 6.55 7.93
C ASP A 179 -2.81 5.45 7.15
N ALA A 180 -3.82 4.88 7.79
CA ALA A 180 -4.73 3.93 7.16
C ALA A 180 -6.08 4.58 6.90
N VAL A 181 -6.63 4.34 5.71
CA VAL A 181 -7.96 4.83 5.33
C VAL A 181 -9.00 3.71 5.40
N PRO A 182 -10.21 3.98 5.89
CA PRO A 182 -11.28 3.00 5.89
C PRO A 182 -11.84 2.82 4.48
N ILE A 183 -12.15 1.57 4.11
CA ILE A 183 -12.79 1.23 2.85
C ILE A 183 -14.08 0.47 3.16
N ALA A 184 -15.17 0.88 2.52
CA ALA A 184 -16.44 0.16 2.55
C ALA A 184 -16.76 -0.39 1.16
N THR A 185 -17.05 -1.68 1.07
CA THR A 185 -17.45 -2.35 -0.18
C THR A 185 -18.85 -2.90 -0.04
N VAL A 186 -19.71 -2.63 -1.02
CA VAL A 186 -21.05 -3.19 -1.11
C VAL A 186 -21.14 -4.06 -2.36
N GLN A 187 -21.44 -5.33 -2.16
CA GLN A 187 -21.69 -6.27 -3.25
C GLN A 187 -23.19 -6.45 -3.41
N LEU A 188 -23.70 -6.10 -4.59
CA LEU A 188 -25.11 -6.29 -4.96
C LEU A 188 -25.23 -7.54 -5.83
N ARG A 189 -26.27 -8.33 -5.56
CA ARG A 189 -26.66 -9.45 -6.40
C ARG A 189 -28.05 -9.15 -6.97
N PHE A 190 -28.17 -9.34 -8.26
CA PHE A 190 -29.42 -9.18 -8.98
C PHE A 190 -29.88 -10.57 -9.46
N ASP A 191 -31.16 -10.79 -9.54
CA ASP A 191 -31.79 -12.03 -10.06
C ASP A 191 -32.00 -12.00 -11.59
N GLY A 192 -31.54 -10.94 -12.25
CA GLY A 192 -31.59 -10.74 -13.68
C GLY A 192 -30.56 -9.73 -14.17
N TRP A 193 -30.58 -9.46 -15.46
CA TRP A 193 -29.76 -8.42 -16.06
C TRP A 193 -30.29 -7.02 -15.70
N VAL A 194 -29.36 -6.14 -15.35
CA VAL A 194 -29.63 -4.73 -15.02
C VAL A 194 -29.24 -3.84 -16.20
#